data_5a03ac5293ab3895c521e603df76e428
#
_entry.id   5a03ac5293ab3895c521e603df76e428
#
_cell.length_a   1.000
_cell.length_b   1.000
_cell.length_c   1.000
_cell.angle_alpha   90.00
_cell.angle_beta   90.00
_cell.angle_gamma   90.00
#
_symmetry.space_group_name_H-M   'P 1'
#
loop_
_entity.id
_entity.type
_entity.pdbx_description
1 polymer ?
#
loop_
_entity_poly.entity_id
_entity_poly.type
_entity_poly.pdbx_seq_one_letter_code
_entity_poly.pdbx_strand_id
1 'polypeptide(L)'
;MQILARYIAGAYFRNLILSTSGLVVLFFFQSVITQINDYTLAQKVIMNLYDLPSMWVMVAPPAVLMATILTLSALSKTNELVACYSIGIGIRQVMSVLFPIVFVFSCLSLVMQDRILPAVNEKKSLFYWKEIKKRQDFYLDVKQEKIWYRSNRYIYHLRNFDPEHGRIIGIGVYEFDDSFNLKEELQAEEAVFKGGSWELRKGRKTIFNAKTGFPESENFASRGLMIKETPKDFKMIEKEVDRLRIKDLIRFIRSNRESGIDSKGLEVKLQSRFSLSFIPIIMFLLAIPFAVSRGREGRTGKDLVIAFAITFFYWLSYSISMSLGQNGALPPVAAAWTPSLIFGILALYLLRGMKV
;
A
#
# COMPACT_ATOMS: atom_id res chain seq x y z
N MET A 1 27.46 29.25 -10.20
CA MET A 1 26.79 28.14 -9.49
C MET A 1 25.33 27.94 -9.91
N GLN A 2 24.48 28.96 -10.05
CA GLN A 2 23.06 28.77 -10.39
C GLN A 2 22.81 28.12 -11.76
N ILE A 3 23.59 28.45 -12.80
CA ILE A 3 23.43 27.89 -14.16
C ILE A 3 23.76 26.39 -14.16
N LEU A 4 24.87 26.02 -13.54
CA LEU A 4 25.31 24.61 -13.44
C LEU A 4 24.29 23.77 -12.61
N ALA A 5 23.82 24.32 -11.48
CA ALA A 5 22.82 23.66 -10.66
C ALA A 5 21.52 23.39 -11.45
N ARG A 6 21.05 24.39 -12.21
CA ARG A 6 19.86 24.24 -13.07
C ARG A 6 20.07 23.21 -14.17
N TYR A 7 21.25 23.17 -14.78
CA TYR A 7 21.61 22.18 -15.80
C TYR A 7 21.59 20.76 -15.25
N ILE A 8 22.28 20.53 -14.11
CA ILE A 8 22.34 19.20 -13.46
C ILE A 8 20.95 18.78 -12.99
N ALA A 9 20.18 19.68 -12.35
CA ALA A 9 18.82 19.41 -11.90
C ALA A 9 17.88 19.08 -13.07
N GLY A 10 17.99 19.81 -14.19
CA GLY A 10 17.18 19.53 -15.39
C GLY A 10 17.50 18.18 -16.03
N ALA A 11 18.80 17.84 -16.14
CA ALA A 11 19.22 16.52 -16.62
C ALA A 11 18.71 15.38 -15.72
N TYR A 12 18.82 15.55 -14.42
CA TYR A 12 18.32 14.59 -13.44
C TYR A 12 16.80 14.43 -13.52
N PHE A 13 16.05 15.52 -13.56
CA PHE A 13 14.59 15.51 -13.64
C PHE A 13 14.11 14.80 -14.91
N ARG A 14 14.74 15.05 -16.05
CA ARG A 14 14.48 14.33 -17.30
C ARG A 14 14.73 12.83 -17.15
N ASN A 15 15.86 12.43 -16.59
CA ASN A 15 16.21 11.02 -16.39
C ASN A 15 15.26 10.36 -15.36
N LEU A 16 14.80 11.08 -14.34
CA LEU A 16 13.83 10.60 -13.35
C LEU A 16 12.47 10.31 -13.99
N ILE A 17 11.98 11.23 -14.84
CA ILE A 17 10.73 11.01 -15.58
C ILE A 17 10.87 9.82 -16.53
N LEU A 18 11.96 9.75 -17.30
CA LEU A 18 12.20 8.65 -18.25
C LEU A 18 12.31 7.29 -17.55
N SER A 19 13.05 7.21 -16.44
CA SER A 19 13.18 5.98 -15.66
C SER A 19 11.85 5.56 -15.03
N THR A 20 11.12 6.52 -14.45
CA THR A 20 9.80 6.25 -13.83
C THR A 20 8.79 5.79 -14.87
N SER A 21 8.63 6.53 -15.96
CA SER A 21 7.68 6.17 -17.02
C SER A 21 8.03 4.85 -17.70
N GLY A 22 9.32 4.62 -18.01
CA GLY A 22 9.77 3.36 -18.60
C GLY A 22 9.48 2.15 -17.72
N LEU A 23 9.76 2.24 -16.42
CA LEU A 23 9.45 1.18 -15.47
C LEU A 23 7.94 0.97 -15.28
N VAL A 24 7.14 2.05 -15.18
CA VAL A 24 5.68 1.94 -15.06
C VAL A 24 5.11 1.25 -16.30
N VAL A 25 5.53 1.62 -17.51
CA VAL A 25 5.10 0.97 -18.75
C VAL A 25 5.47 -0.51 -18.76
N LEU A 26 6.69 -0.86 -18.35
CA LEU A 26 7.13 -2.25 -18.27
C LEU A 26 6.26 -3.06 -17.30
N PHE A 27 6.03 -2.57 -16.09
CA PHE A 27 5.19 -3.24 -15.10
C PHE A 27 3.72 -3.30 -15.52
N PHE A 28 3.22 -2.27 -16.20
CA PHE A 28 1.86 -2.27 -16.77
C PHE A 28 1.67 -3.42 -17.76
N PHE A 29 2.56 -3.57 -18.75
CA PHE A 29 2.47 -4.67 -19.71
C PHE A 29 2.66 -6.03 -19.06
N GLN A 30 3.62 -6.18 -18.13
CA GLN A 30 3.79 -7.40 -17.37
C GLN A 30 2.49 -7.79 -16.65
N SER A 31 1.84 -6.84 -15.96
CA SER A 31 0.61 -7.09 -15.21
C SER A 31 -0.55 -7.47 -16.13
N VAL A 32 -0.70 -6.85 -17.30
CA VAL A 32 -1.74 -7.22 -18.28
C VAL A 32 -1.54 -8.66 -18.78
N ILE A 33 -0.29 -9.08 -19.00
CA ILE A 33 0.04 -10.43 -19.51
C ILE A 33 -0.16 -11.50 -18.44
N THR A 34 0.23 -11.21 -17.19
CA THR A 34 0.20 -12.20 -16.09
C THR A 34 -1.18 -12.39 -15.46
N GLN A 35 -2.11 -11.47 -15.67
CA GLN A 35 -3.50 -11.65 -15.19
C GLN A 35 -4.21 -12.74 -15.98
N ILE A 36 -4.36 -13.92 -15.36
CA ILE A 36 -4.85 -15.15 -15.99
C ILE A 36 -6.38 -15.12 -16.17
N ASN A 37 -6.81 -15.48 -17.36
CA ASN A 37 -7.99 -16.19 -17.90
C ASN A 37 -9.44 -15.81 -17.53
N ASP A 38 -9.75 -15.09 -16.47
CA ASP A 38 -11.16 -14.81 -16.11
C ASP A 38 -11.70 -13.46 -16.60
N TYR A 39 -10.86 -12.63 -17.25
CA TYR A 39 -11.20 -11.26 -17.63
C TYR A 39 -11.07 -11.04 -19.13
N THR A 40 -11.97 -10.22 -19.69
CA THR A 40 -11.79 -9.70 -21.05
C THR A 40 -10.57 -8.77 -21.10
N LEU A 41 -9.94 -8.62 -22.28
CA LEU A 41 -8.80 -7.72 -22.44
C LEU A 41 -9.11 -6.29 -21.98
N ALA A 42 -10.31 -5.79 -22.29
CA ALA A 42 -10.75 -4.46 -21.84
C ALA A 42 -10.81 -4.35 -20.31
N GLN A 43 -11.35 -5.36 -19.62
CA GLN A 43 -11.39 -5.40 -18.16
C GLN A 43 -9.99 -5.44 -17.53
N LYS A 44 -9.06 -6.22 -18.13
CA LYS A 44 -7.65 -6.25 -17.71
C LYS A 44 -7.00 -4.87 -17.81
N VAL A 45 -7.16 -4.20 -18.93
CA VAL A 45 -6.60 -2.85 -19.14
C VAL A 45 -7.18 -1.86 -18.12
N ILE A 46 -8.50 -1.84 -17.93
CA ILE A 46 -9.15 -0.93 -16.96
C ILE A 46 -8.66 -1.22 -15.53
N MET A 47 -8.58 -2.49 -15.10
CA MET A 47 -8.07 -2.87 -13.79
C MET A 47 -6.62 -2.40 -13.59
N ASN A 48 -5.77 -2.57 -14.62
CA ASN A 48 -4.38 -2.12 -14.58
C ASN A 48 -4.24 -0.59 -14.60
N LEU A 49 -5.17 0.15 -15.24
CA LEU A 49 -5.19 1.61 -15.15
C LEU A 49 -5.45 2.08 -13.71
N TYR A 50 -6.30 1.37 -12.96
CA TYR A 50 -6.47 1.63 -11.53
C TYR A 50 -5.21 1.27 -10.71
N ASP A 51 -4.36 0.37 -11.19
CA ASP A 51 -3.12 0.00 -10.51
C ASP A 51 -1.95 0.95 -10.80
N LEU A 52 -2.06 1.89 -11.74
CA LEU A 52 -0.98 2.82 -12.07
C LEU A 52 -0.39 3.56 -10.87
N PRO A 53 -1.19 4.10 -9.90
CA PRO A 53 -0.63 4.76 -8.74
C PRO A 53 0.17 3.81 -7.83
N SER A 54 -0.26 2.55 -7.69
CA SER A 54 0.47 1.55 -6.90
C SER A 54 1.76 1.12 -7.61
N MET A 55 1.72 0.92 -8.93
CA MET A 55 2.91 0.67 -9.75
C MET A 55 3.91 1.81 -9.64
N TRP A 56 3.45 3.07 -9.68
CA TRP A 56 4.31 4.24 -9.52
C TRP A 56 5.05 4.22 -8.16
N VAL A 57 4.35 3.95 -7.06
CA VAL A 57 4.97 3.83 -5.72
C VAL A 57 6.00 2.70 -5.69
N MET A 58 5.69 1.56 -6.33
CA MET A 58 6.58 0.39 -6.37
C MET A 58 7.85 0.66 -7.18
N VAL A 59 7.75 1.39 -8.30
CA VAL A 59 8.90 1.69 -9.16
C VAL A 59 9.67 2.93 -8.74
N ALA A 60 9.15 3.75 -7.83
CA ALA A 60 9.80 4.98 -7.38
C ALA A 60 11.24 4.78 -6.86
N PRO A 61 11.55 3.77 -6.02
CA PRO A 61 12.91 3.51 -5.57
C PRO A 61 13.88 3.15 -6.71
N PRO A 62 13.61 2.14 -7.56
CA PRO A 62 14.50 1.82 -8.68
C PRO A 62 14.59 2.96 -9.72
N ALA A 63 13.52 3.73 -9.92
CA ALA A 63 13.54 4.88 -10.83
C ALA A 63 14.53 5.95 -10.36
N VAL A 64 14.54 6.28 -9.07
CA VAL A 64 15.49 7.23 -8.47
C VAL A 64 16.91 6.69 -8.54
N LEU A 65 17.12 5.41 -8.25
CA LEU A 65 18.44 4.76 -8.39
C LEU A 65 18.96 4.88 -9.83
N MET A 66 18.15 4.48 -10.81
CA MET A 66 18.51 4.56 -12.24
C MET A 66 18.76 6.00 -12.69
N ALA A 67 17.87 6.93 -12.34
CA ALA A 67 18.02 8.34 -12.71
C ALA A 67 19.32 8.93 -12.17
N THR A 68 19.67 8.59 -10.92
CA THR A 68 20.91 9.06 -10.29
C THR A 68 22.14 8.50 -11.01
N ILE A 69 22.15 7.17 -11.25
CA ILE A 69 23.24 6.52 -11.97
C ILE A 69 23.38 7.10 -13.38
N LEU A 70 22.28 7.17 -14.14
CA LEU A 70 22.30 7.68 -15.52
C LEU A 70 22.80 9.13 -15.60
N THR A 71 22.35 9.97 -14.66
CA THR A 71 22.76 11.39 -14.64
C THR A 71 24.23 11.54 -14.31
N LEU A 72 24.71 10.92 -13.23
CA LEU A 72 26.09 11.05 -12.81
C LEU A 72 27.05 10.35 -13.78
N SER A 73 26.68 9.20 -14.34
CA SER A 73 27.46 8.52 -15.37
C SER A 73 27.53 9.33 -16.65
N ALA A 74 26.48 10.04 -17.06
CA ALA A 74 26.53 10.93 -18.23
C ALA A 74 27.49 12.10 -17.99
N LEU A 75 27.40 12.79 -16.85
CA LEU A 75 28.31 13.88 -16.47
C LEU A 75 29.76 13.40 -16.33
N SER A 76 29.98 12.16 -15.91
CA SER A 76 31.33 11.56 -15.86
C SER A 76 31.87 11.28 -17.25
N LYS A 77 31.07 10.76 -18.19
CA LYS A 77 31.47 10.48 -19.57
C LYS A 77 31.89 11.72 -20.33
N THR A 78 31.18 12.82 -20.17
CA THR A 78 31.47 14.10 -20.81
C THR A 78 32.58 14.87 -20.10
N ASN A 79 33.22 14.29 -19.07
CA ASN A 79 34.22 14.92 -18.20
C ASN A 79 33.68 16.18 -17.45
N GLU A 80 32.39 16.40 -17.44
CA GLU A 80 31.77 17.53 -16.74
C GLU A 80 31.96 17.45 -15.22
N LEU A 81 31.91 16.23 -14.65
CA LEU A 81 32.22 16.01 -13.23
C LEU A 81 33.69 16.37 -12.92
N VAL A 82 34.62 16.03 -13.79
CA VAL A 82 36.04 16.38 -13.64
C VAL A 82 36.23 17.89 -13.71
N ALA A 83 35.55 18.55 -14.66
CA ALA A 83 35.53 20.00 -14.76
C ALA A 83 34.94 20.66 -13.49
N CYS A 84 33.90 20.09 -12.91
CA CYS A 84 33.34 20.55 -11.61
C CYS A 84 34.40 20.44 -10.50
N TYR A 85 35.11 19.31 -10.40
CA TYR A 85 36.13 19.11 -9.38
C TYR A 85 37.33 20.09 -9.54
N SER A 86 37.75 20.39 -10.76
CA SER A 86 38.86 21.32 -11.02
C SER A 86 38.53 22.77 -10.61
N ILE A 87 37.25 23.14 -10.54
CA ILE A 87 36.79 24.46 -10.03
C ILE A 87 36.37 24.43 -8.57
N GLY A 88 36.64 23.31 -7.84
CA GLY A 88 36.36 23.17 -6.42
C GLY A 88 34.90 22.76 -6.08
N ILE A 89 34.12 22.36 -7.08
CA ILE A 89 32.75 21.85 -6.86
C ILE A 89 32.83 20.35 -6.64
N GLY A 90 32.79 19.91 -5.37
CA GLY A 90 32.83 18.51 -5.02
C GLY A 90 31.48 17.79 -5.19
N ILE A 91 31.50 16.46 -5.12
CA ILE A 91 30.29 15.63 -5.26
C ILE A 91 29.20 16.01 -4.23
N ARG A 92 29.57 16.45 -3.03
CA ARG A 92 28.62 16.88 -2.00
C ARG A 92 27.75 18.06 -2.47
N GLN A 93 28.33 18.98 -3.24
CA GLN A 93 27.61 20.12 -3.78
C GLN A 93 26.66 19.68 -4.92
N VAL A 94 27.06 18.72 -5.74
CA VAL A 94 26.18 18.09 -6.74
C VAL A 94 25.02 17.38 -6.06
N MET A 95 25.30 16.62 -5.00
CA MET A 95 24.25 15.94 -4.20
C MET A 95 23.26 16.93 -3.60
N SER A 96 23.73 18.06 -3.09
CA SER A 96 22.85 19.08 -2.49
C SER A 96 21.87 19.71 -3.49
N VAL A 97 22.22 19.71 -4.78
CA VAL A 97 21.33 20.14 -5.88
C VAL A 97 20.27 19.07 -6.19
N LEU A 98 20.63 17.78 -6.16
CA LEU A 98 19.74 16.67 -6.51
C LEU A 98 18.83 16.25 -5.35
N PHE A 99 19.31 16.32 -4.12
CA PHE A 99 18.60 15.87 -2.93
C PHE A 99 17.19 16.50 -2.76
N PRO A 100 16.99 17.82 -2.96
CA PRO A 100 15.64 18.39 -2.88
C PRO A 100 14.64 17.78 -3.85
N ILE A 101 15.08 17.43 -5.07
CA ILE A 101 14.22 16.77 -6.07
C ILE A 101 13.80 15.38 -5.57
N VAL A 102 14.76 14.61 -5.08
CA VAL A 102 14.50 13.26 -4.51
C VAL A 102 13.62 13.35 -3.27
N PHE A 103 13.85 14.33 -2.41
CA PHE A 103 13.04 14.56 -1.21
C PHE A 103 11.58 14.88 -1.56
N VAL A 104 11.36 15.79 -2.52
CA VAL A 104 10.00 16.10 -3.01
C VAL A 104 9.36 14.86 -3.63
N PHE A 105 10.10 14.07 -4.40
CA PHE A 105 9.62 12.83 -5.00
C PHE A 105 9.25 11.78 -3.93
N SER A 106 10.02 11.71 -2.85
CA SER A 106 9.75 10.87 -1.67
C SER A 106 8.48 11.33 -0.93
N CYS A 107 8.32 12.64 -0.71
CA CYS A 107 7.08 13.20 -0.14
C CYS A 107 5.86 12.93 -1.03
N LEU A 108 6.02 13.02 -2.35
CA LEU A 108 4.96 12.68 -3.29
C LEU A 108 4.56 11.21 -3.19
N SER A 109 5.51 10.28 -2.96
CA SER A 109 5.22 8.87 -2.69
C SER A 109 4.35 8.68 -1.44
N LEU A 110 4.58 9.45 -0.39
CA LEU A 110 3.76 9.41 0.82
C LEU A 110 2.33 9.91 0.55
N VAL A 111 2.20 11.04 -0.17
CA VAL A 111 0.89 11.58 -0.56
C VAL A 111 0.12 10.59 -1.45
N MET A 112 0.82 9.93 -2.38
CA MET A 112 0.23 8.87 -3.21
C MET A 112 -0.35 7.75 -2.34
N GLN A 113 0.40 7.26 -1.35
CA GLN A 113 -0.03 6.18 -0.47
C GLN A 113 -1.15 6.57 0.50
N ASP A 114 -1.19 7.84 0.95
CA ASP A 114 -2.19 8.31 1.91
C ASP A 114 -3.51 8.71 1.26
N ARG A 115 -3.47 9.38 0.09
CA ARG A 115 -4.66 10.01 -0.50
C ARG A 115 -5.10 9.36 -1.81
N ILE A 116 -4.16 9.08 -2.71
CA ILE A 116 -4.48 8.66 -4.07
C ILE A 116 -4.78 7.16 -4.12
N LEU A 117 -3.91 6.33 -3.54
CA LEU A 117 -4.13 4.88 -3.52
C LEU A 117 -5.46 4.48 -2.88
N PRO A 118 -5.84 4.97 -1.68
CA PRO A 118 -7.13 4.63 -1.09
C PRO A 118 -8.31 4.95 -2.00
N ALA A 119 -8.35 6.16 -2.58
CA ALA A 119 -9.43 6.60 -3.45
C ALA A 119 -9.52 5.79 -4.76
N VAL A 120 -8.37 5.42 -5.33
CA VAL A 120 -8.31 4.62 -6.55
C VAL A 120 -8.66 3.16 -6.27
N ASN A 121 -8.19 2.59 -5.15
CA ASN A 121 -8.52 1.24 -4.73
C ASN A 121 -10.04 1.08 -4.45
N GLU A 122 -10.69 2.12 -3.91
CA GLU A 122 -12.15 2.13 -3.75
C GLU A 122 -12.85 2.00 -5.11
N LYS A 123 -12.47 2.82 -6.10
CA LYS A 123 -13.03 2.75 -7.46
C LYS A 123 -12.75 1.42 -8.15
N LYS A 124 -11.52 0.90 -8.01
CA LYS A 124 -11.11 -0.40 -8.54
C LYS A 124 -12.00 -1.52 -8.02
N SER A 125 -12.26 -1.52 -6.72
CA SER A 125 -13.09 -2.56 -6.12
C SER A 125 -14.55 -2.43 -6.54
N LEU A 126 -15.09 -1.21 -6.63
CA LEU A 126 -16.44 -1.00 -7.15
C LEU A 126 -16.57 -1.53 -8.59
N PHE A 127 -15.57 -1.26 -9.46
CA PHE A 127 -15.52 -1.81 -10.80
C PHE A 127 -15.47 -3.34 -10.79
N TYR A 128 -14.62 -3.94 -9.96
CA TYR A 128 -14.48 -5.38 -9.83
C TYR A 128 -15.81 -6.06 -9.45
N TRP A 129 -16.51 -5.54 -8.45
CA TRP A 129 -17.75 -6.16 -7.98
C TRP A 129 -18.92 -5.94 -8.93
N LYS A 130 -19.07 -4.73 -9.50
CA LYS A 130 -20.18 -4.41 -10.42
C LYS A 130 -20.02 -5.02 -11.79
N GLU A 131 -18.85 -4.84 -12.43
CA GLU A 131 -18.66 -5.18 -13.85
C GLU A 131 -18.13 -6.62 -14.04
N ILE A 132 -17.29 -7.08 -13.12
CA ILE A 132 -16.65 -8.41 -13.26
C ILE A 132 -17.46 -9.48 -12.56
N LYS A 133 -17.78 -9.29 -11.28
CA LYS A 133 -18.56 -10.27 -10.50
C LYS A 133 -20.06 -10.13 -10.68
N LYS A 134 -20.55 -9.07 -11.35
CA LYS A 134 -21.98 -8.78 -11.62
C LYS A 134 -22.86 -8.81 -10.36
N ARG A 135 -22.29 -8.48 -9.20
CA ARG A 135 -22.99 -8.36 -7.93
C ARG A 135 -23.29 -6.88 -7.69
N GLN A 136 -24.45 -6.41 -8.15
CA GLN A 136 -24.85 -5.01 -8.01
C GLN A 136 -25.18 -4.63 -6.55
N ASP A 137 -25.55 -5.61 -5.73
CA ASP A 137 -25.96 -5.41 -4.32
C ASP A 137 -24.80 -5.48 -3.33
N PHE A 138 -23.58 -5.69 -3.81
CA PHE A 138 -22.41 -5.79 -2.95
C PHE A 138 -21.88 -4.39 -2.65
N TYR A 139 -22.02 -3.97 -1.41
CA TYR A 139 -21.45 -2.74 -0.88
C TYR A 139 -20.66 -3.04 0.39
N LEU A 140 -19.38 -2.76 0.37
CA LEU A 140 -18.51 -2.82 1.54
C LEU A 140 -17.91 -1.44 1.76
N ASP A 141 -18.20 -0.81 2.86
CA ASP A 141 -17.62 0.47 3.27
C ASP A 141 -16.94 0.32 4.63
N VAL A 142 -15.65 0.64 4.69
CA VAL A 142 -14.86 0.67 5.92
C VAL A 142 -14.62 2.13 6.26
N LYS A 143 -15.60 2.80 6.85
CA LYS A 143 -15.49 4.18 7.32
C LYS A 143 -15.72 4.27 8.83
N GLN A 144 -14.99 5.17 9.47
CA GLN A 144 -15.22 5.55 10.87
C GLN A 144 -15.29 4.38 11.88
N GLU A 145 -14.28 3.48 11.82
CA GLU A 145 -14.19 2.34 12.77
C GLU A 145 -15.33 1.30 12.66
N LYS A 146 -16.10 1.35 11.58
CA LYS A 146 -17.25 0.48 11.35
C LYS A 146 -17.19 -0.11 9.96
N ILE A 147 -17.41 -1.41 9.89
CA ILE A 147 -17.46 -2.15 8.64
C ILE A 147 -18.93 -2.32 8.30
N TRP A 148 -19.35 -1.77 7.17
CA TRP A 148 -20.68 -1.96 6.63
C TRP A 148 -20.61 -2.93 5.46
N TYR A 149 -21.39 -3.98 5.54
CA TYR A 149 -21.48 -5.01 4.52
C TYR A 149 -22.94 -5.22 4.14
N ARG A 150 -23.25 -5.12 2.86
CA ARG A 150 -24.60 -5.40 2.35
C ARG A 150 -24.60 -6.71 1.55
N SER A 151 -25.52 -7.59 1.87
CA SER A 151 -25.79 -8.81 1.13
C SER A 151 -27.30 -9.02 1.03
N ASN A 152 -27.82 -8.94 -0.18
CA ASN A 152 -29.25 -9.11 -0.48
C ASN A 152 -30.15 -8.16 0.36
N ARG A 153 -31.01 -8.71 1.21
CA ARG A 153 -31.92 -7.97 2.10
C ARG A 153 -31.29 -7.55 3.41
N TYR A 154 -30.07 -7.96 3.69
CA TYR A 154 -29.37 -7.71 4.95
C TYR A 154 -28.31 -6.64 4.79
N ILE A 155 -28.25 -5.75 5.77
CA ILE A 155 -27.10 -4.86 5.97
C ILE A 155 -26.48 -5.25 7.30
N TYR A 156 -25.19 -5.56 7.26
CA TYR A 156 -24.41 -5.90 8.45
C TYR A 156 -23.55 -4.71 8.84
N HIS A 157 -23.51 -4.46 10.12
CA HIS A 157 -22.62 -3.50 10.73
C HIS A 157 -21.71 -4.25 11.70
N LEU A 158 -20.41 -4.24 11.42
CA LEU A 158 -19.41 -4.93 12.23
C LEU A 158 -18.48 -3.89 12.83
N ARG A 159 -18.18 -4.00 14.13
CA ARG A 159 -17.18 -3.15 14.77
C ARG A 159 -15.78 -3.68 14.48
N ASN A 160 -15.53 -4.96 14.80
CA ASN A 160 -14.27 -5.63 14.54
C ASN A 160 -14.50 -7.08 14.14
N PHE A 161 -13.68 -7.63 13.26
CA PHE A 161 -13.72 -9.03 12.86
C PHE A 161 -12.36 -9.69 13.13
N ASP A 162 -12.37 -10.81 13.84
CA ASP A 162 -11.23 -11.67 14.12
C ASP A 162 -11.31 -12.89 13.20
N PRO A 163 -10.52 -12.93 12.11
CA PRO A 163 -10.56 -14.00 11.13
C PRO A 163 -9.94 -15.31 11.65
N GLU A 164 -9.04 -15.24 12.65
CA GLU A 164 -8.35 -16.42 13.19
C GLU A 164 -9.30 -17.26 14.07
N HIS A 165 -10.11 -16.59 14.86
CA HIS A 165 -11.07 -17.25 15.77
C HIS A 165 -12.50 -17.30 15.22
N GLY A 166 -12.74 -16.77 14.00
CA GLY A 166 -14.10 -16.70 13.43
C GLY A 166 -15.08 -15.93 14.31
N ARG A 167 -14.64 -14.81 14.89
CA ARG A 167 -15.36 -14.02 15.86
C ARG A 167 -15.57 -12.60 15.38
N ILE A 168 -16.80 -12.08 15.55
CA ILE A 168 -17.14 -10.68 15.29
C ILE A 168 -17.44 -10.01 16.63
N ILE A 169 -16.88 -8.83 16.86
CA ILE A 169 -17.13 -8.02 18.05
C ILE A 169 -17.97 -6.82 17.65
N GLY A 170 -19.11 -6.67 18.31
CA GLY A 170 -20.07 -5.61 18.03
C GLY A 170 -20.69 -5.76 16.64
N ILE A 171 -21.74 -6.59 16.53
CA ILE A 171 -22.46 -6.84 15.29
C ILE A 171 -23.86 -6.21 15.35
N GLY A 172 -24.24 -5.52 14.28
CA GLY A 172 -25.61 -5.13 13.97
C GLY A 172 -26.03 -5.78 12.64
N VAL A 173 -27.20 -6.39 12.64
CA VAL A 173 -27.81 -6.99 11.44
C VAL A 173 -29.15 -6.31 11.22
N TYR A 174 -29.33 -5.71 10.07
CA TYR A 174 -30.54 -5.00 9.66
C TYR A 174 -31.19 -5.76 8.52
N GLU A 175 -32.41 -6.26 8.73
CA GLU A 175 -33.22 -6.90 7.70
C GLU A 175 -34.20 -5.90 7.09
N PHE A 176 -34.22 -5.81 5.76
CA PHE A 176 -35.16 -4.95 5.03
C PHE A 176 -36.16 -5.77 4.23
N ASP A 177 -37.35 -5.23 4.06
CA ASP A 177 -38.37 -5.79 3.17
C ASP A 177 -38.08 -5.45 1.69
N ASP A 178 -38.90 -5.95 0.77
CA ASP A 178 -38.75 -5.70 -0.68
C ASP A 178 -38.96 -4.23 -1.07
N SER A 179 -39.58 -3.44 -0.21
CA SER A 179 -39.81 -1.99 -0.34
C SER A 179 -38.71 -1.17 0.37
N PHE A 180 -37.65 -1.83 0.86
CA PHE A 180 -36.55 -1.21 1.58
C PHE A 180 -36.96 -0.56 2.92
N ASN A 181 -38.00 -1.03 3.58
CA ASN A 181 -38.32 -0.65 4.95
C ASN A 181 -37.63 -1.59 5.93
N LEU A 182 -37.11 -1.03 7.03
CA LEU A 182 -36.46 -1.81 8.09
C LEU A 182 -37.52 -2.67 8.83
N LYS A 183 -37.32 -3.98 8.75
CA LYS A 183 -38.22 -4.98 9.34
C LYS A 183 -37.73 -5.44 10.73
N GLU A 184 -36.44 -5.75 10.79
CA GLU A 184 -35.82 -6.29 12.00
C GLU A 184 -34.41 -5.75 12.17
N GLU A 185 -34.04 -5.45 13.40
CA GLU A 185 -32.66 -5.10 13.79
C GLU A 185 -32.19 -6.06 14.87
N LEU A 186 -31.06 -6.68 14.68
CA LEU A 186 -30.35 -7.49 15.67
C LEU A 186 -29.04 -6.81 16.03
N GLN A 187 -28.85 -6.48 17.29
CA GLN A 187 -27.59 -5.98 17.83
C GLN A 187 -27.04 -6.97 18.83
N ALA A 188 -25.75 -7.32 18.76
CA ALA A 188 -25.08 -8.19 19.72
C ALA A 188 -23.66 -7.72 20.03
N GLU A 189 -23.20 -8.00 21.26
CA GLU A 189 -21.82 -7.71 21.67
C GLU A 189 -20.82 -8.58 20.91
N GLU A 190 -21.19 -9.84 20.65
CA GLU A 190 -20.31 -10.81 19.99
C GLU A 190 -21.13 -11.75 19.08
N ALA A 191 -20.52 -12.16 17.97
CA ALA A 191 -20.96 -13.29 17.16
C ALA A 191 -19.82 -14.27 16.96
N VAL A 192 -20.07 -15.57 17.12
CA VAL A 192 -19.08 -16.64 16.99
C VAL A 192 -19.56 -17.65 15.96
N PHE A 193 -18.70 -18.01 15.01
CA PHE A 193 -19.02 -19.01 14.00
C PHE A 193 -18.79 -20.41 14.53
N LYS A 194 -19.85 -21.20 14.68
CA LYS A 194 -19.77 -22.58 15.14
C LYS A 194 -20.68 -23.47 14.29
N GLY A 195 -20.17 -24.63 13.86
CA GLY A 195 -20.99 -25.64 13.19
C GLY A 195 -21.67 -25.18 11.90
N GLY A 196 -21.10 -24.18 11.17
CA GLY A 196 -21.66 -23.67 9.92
C GLY A 196 -22.69 -22.54 10.08
N SER A 197 -22.93 -22.05 11.30
CA SER A 197 -23.82 -20.93 11.59
C SER A 197 -23.21 -19.93 12.58
N TRP A 198 -23.73 -18.71 12.59
CA TRP A 198 -23.32 -17.68 13.54
C TRP A 198 -24.18 -17.74 14.81
N GLU A 199 -23.56 -17.72 15.94
CA GLU A 199 -24.16 -17.60 17.24
C GLU A 199 -23.94 -16.19 17.78
N LEU A 200 -25.00 -15.38 17.87
CA LEU A 200 -25.00 -14.07 18.51
C LEU A 200 -25.07 -14.23 20.03
N ARG A 201 -24.26 -13.44 20.75
CA ARG A 201 -24.25 -13.46 22.22
C ARG A 201 -24.46 -12.09 22.79
N LYS A 202 -25.23 -12.03 23.87
CA LYS A 202 -25.59 -10.80 24.59
C LYS A 202 -26.10 -9.71 23.65
N GLY A 203 -27.32 -9.85 23.19
CA GLY A 203 -27.87 -8.92 22.21
C GLY A 203 -29.29 -8.49 22.48
N ARG A 204 -29.75 -7.61 21.59
CA ARG A 204 -31.12 -7.11 21.53
C ARG A 204 -31.65 -7.33 20.12
N LYS A 205 -32.89 -7.81 20.06
CA LYS A 205 -33.70 -7.87 18.84
C LYS A 205 -34.73 -6.78 18.88
N THR A 206 -34.86 -6.00 17.83
CA THR A 206 -35.92 -4.99 17.67
C THR A 206 -36.69 -5.29 16.39
N ILE A 207 -38.01 -5.46 16.51
CA ILE A 207 -38.92 -5.69 15.39
C ILE A 207 -39.71 -4.40 15.14
N PHE A 208 -39.69 -3.95 13.89
CA PHE A 208 -40.43 -2.77 13.45
C PHE A 208 -41.75 -3.22 12.81
N ASN A 209 -42.84 -3.15 13.59
CA ASN A 209 -44.15 -3.58 13.13
C ASN A 209 -44.86 -2.42 12.41
N ALA A 210 -45.02 -2.56 11.08
CA ALA A 210 -45.70 -1.55 10.26
C ALA A 210 -47.15 -1.25 10.66
N LYS A 211 -47.82 -2.17 11.43
CA LYS A 211 -49.22 -1.99 11.87
C LYS A 211 -49.34 -1.19 13.16
N THR A 212 -48.40 -1.33 14.07
CA THR A 212 -48.49 -0.66 15.40
C THR A 212 -47.68 0.65 15.45
N GLY A 213 -46.72 0.85 14.53
CA GLY A 213 -45.85 2.03 14.48
C GLY A 213 -44.81 2.10 15.61
N PHE A 214 -44.86 1.19 16.59
CA PHE A 214 -43.91 1.15 17.70
C PHE A 214 -42.96 -0.05 17.57
N PRO A 215 -41.62 0.14 17.78
CA PRO A 215 -40.67 -0.94 17.80
C PRO A 215 -40.80 -1.79 19.08
N GLU A 216 -40.82 -3.10 18.92
CA GLU A 216 -40.78 -4.05 20.03
C GLU A 216 -39.38 -4.59 20.20
N SER A 217 -38.80 -4.49 21.41
CA SER A 217 -37.43 -4.91 21.68
C SER A 217 -37.37 -6.02 22.71
N GLU A 218 -36.61 -7.05 22.42
CA GLU A 218 -36.35 -8.20 23.30
C GLU A 218 -34.84 -8.41 23.46
N ASN A 219 -34.37 -8.61 24.68
CA ASN A 219 -32.99 -8.96 24.96
C ASN A 219 -32.80 -10.48 24.95
N PHE A 220 -31.67 -10.95 24.41
CA PHE A 220 -31.32 -12.35 24.38
C PHE A 220 -29.90 -12.60 24.88
N ALA A 221 -29.68 -13.73 25.57
CA ALA A 221 -28.36 -14.16 26.01
C ALA A 221 -27.55 -14.83 24.86
N SER A 222 -28.21 -15.68 24.08
CA SER A 222 -27.68 -16.32 22.90
C SER A 222 -28.77 -16.54 21.86
N ARG A 223 -28.43 -16.37 20.58
CA ARG A 223 -29.32 -16.55 19.44
C ARG A 223 -28.56 -16.99 18.20
N GLY A 224 -29.06 -18.04 17.54
CA GLY A 224 -28.56 -18.45 16.23
C GLY A 224 -28.93 -17.43 15.14
N LEU A 225 -28.00 -17.08 14.30
CA LEU A 225 -28.18 -16.23 13.12
C LEU A 225 -27.97 -17.06 11.86
N MET A 226 -29.05 -17.30 11.12
CA MET A 226 -28.96 -18.02 9.84
C MET A 226 -28.68 -17.05 8.70
N ILE A 227 -27.42 -16.75 8.48
CA ILE A 227 -26.93 -15.99 7.33
C ILE A 227 -26.05 -16.89 6.46
N LYS A 228 -26.01 -16.59 5.15
CA LYS A 228 -25.21 -17.38 4.18
C LYS A 228 -23.73 -17.06 4.23
N GLU A 229 -23.38 -15.93 4.82
CA GLU A 229 -22.02 -15.42 4.91
C GLU A 229 -21.20 -16.23 5.90
N THR A 230 -20.02 -16.64 5.45
CA THR A 230 -19.04 -17.38 6.23
C THR A 230 -17.90 -16.46 6.70
N PRO A 231 -17.05 -16.89 7.65
CA PRO A 231 -15.85 -16.13 8.02
C PRO A 231 -14.94 -15.82 6.81
N LYS A 232 -14.98 -16.63 5.73
CA LYS A 232 -14.21 -16.38 4.50
C LYS A 232 -14.72 -15.17 3.73
N ASP A 233 -16.03 -14.90 3.77
CA ASP A 233 -16.63 -13.73 3.11
C ASP A 233 -16.24 -12.45 3.85
N PHE A 234 -16.18 -12.50 5.17
CA PHE A 234 -15.70 -11.39 6.01
C PHE A 234 -14.18 -11.22 5.96
N LYS A 235 -13.40 -12.26 5.60
CA LYS A 235 -11.95 -12.15 5.38
C LYS A 235 -11.58 -11.25 4.18
N MET A 236 -12.53 -10.99 3.29
CA MET A 236 -12.36 -9.97 2.23
C MET A 236 -12.16 -8.56 2.80
N ILE A 237 -12.57 -8.33 4.03
CA ILE A 237 -12.40 -7.05 4.74
C ILE A 237 -10.92 -6.70 4.93
N GLU A 238 -10.02 -7.69 5.08
CA GLU A 238 -8.58 -7.43 5.17
C GLU A 238 -8.01 -6.80 3.89
N LYS A 239 -8.57 -7.11 2.73
CA LYS A 239 -8.19 -6.47 1.46
C LYS A 239 -8.66 -5.01 1.38
N GLU A 240 -9.70 -4.66 2.13
CA GLU A 240 -10.25 -3.32 2.17
C GLU A 240 -9.41 -2.36 3.02
N VAL A 241 -8.50 -2.87 3.84
CA VAL A 241 -7.53 -2.07 4.62
C VAL A 241 -6.65 -1.21 3.70
N ASP A 242 -6.39 -1.67 2.49
CA ASP A 242 -5.61 -0.92 1.49
C ASP A 242 -6.33 0.33 0.97
N ARG A 243 -7.64 0.47 1.27
CA ARG A 243 -8.44 1.67 0.97
C ARG A 243 -8.43 2.70 2.10
N LEU A 244 -7.96 2.32 3.30
CA LEU A 244 -7.92 3.24 4.42
C LEU A 244 -6.77 4.23 4.25
N ARG A 245 -7.04 5.52 4.54
CA ARG A 245 -5.98 6.51 4.72
C ARG A 245 -5.16 6.18 5.96
N ILE A 246 -3.95 6.70 6.06
CA ILE A 246 -3.07 6.48 7.21
C ILE A 246 -3.81 6.79 8.52
N LYS A 247 -4.54 7.91 8.58
CA LYS A 247 -5.30 8.32 9.78
C LYS A 247 -6.39 7.31 10.18
N ASP A 248 -7.11 6.78 9.19
CA ASP A 248 -8.20 5.83 9.41
C ASP A 248 -7.64 4.44 9.76
N LEU A 249 -6.52 4.06 9.15
CA LEU A 249 -5.79 2.83 9.49
C LEU A 249 -5.27 2.85 10.94
N ILE A 250 -4.74 3.99 11.40
CA ILE A 250 -4.30 4.14 12.80
C ILE A 250 -5.47 3.94 13.76
N ARG A 251 -6.65 4.54 13.47
CA ARG A 251 -7.84 4.37 14.30
C ARG A 251 -8.33 2.92 14.30
N PHE A 252 -8.31 2.28 13.13
CA PHE A 252 -8.72 0.88 12.98
C PHE A 252 -7.80 -0.07 13.77
N ILE A 253 -6.48 0.14 13.72
CA ILE A 253 -5.50 -0.60 14.53
C ILE A 253 -5.80 -0.41 16.02
N ARG A 254 -6.07 0.82 16.46
CA ARG A 254 -6.37 1.11 17.86
C ARG A 254 -7.64 0.41 18.32
N SER A 255 -8.72 0.48 17.53
CA SER A 255 -9.99 -0.20 17.83
C SER A 255 -9.82 -1.72 17.93
N ASN A 256 -9.04 -2.34 17.02
CA ASN A 256 -8.75 -3.77 17.08
C ASN A 256 -7.99 -4.13 18.37
N ARG A 257 -6.96 -3.34 18.72
CA ARG A 257 -6.17 -3.56 19.93
C ARG A 257 -7.02 -3.44 21.21
N GLU A 258 -7.89 -2.43 21.29
CA GLU A 258 -8.83 -2.25 22.40
C GLU A 258 -9.84 -3.41 22.50
N SER A 259 -10.13 -4.09 21.40
CA SER A 259 -11.01 -5.26 21.33
C SER A 259 -10.28 -6.60 21.50
N GLY A 260 -8.95 -6.59 21.80
CA GLY A 260 -8.16 -7.80 21.99
C GLY A 260 -7.86 -8.58 20.71
N ILE A 261 -8.01 -7.97 19.53
CA ILE A 261 -7.71 -8.58 18.23
C ILE A 261 -6.26 -8.29 17.85
N ASP A 262 -5.54 -9.30 17.36
CA ASP A 262 -4.16 -9.11 16.88
C ASP A 262 -4.15 -8.16 15.68
N SER A 263 -3.42 -7.07 15.81
CA SER A 263 -3.29 -6.02 14.80
C SER A 263 -1.89 -5.94 14.19
N LYS A 264 -0.98 -6.89 14.51
CA LYS A 264 0.41 -6.84 14.05
C LYS A 264 0.53 -6.71 12.54
N GLY A 265 -0.23 -7.48 11.76
CA GLY A 265 -0.25 -7.39 10.31
C GLY A 265 -0.66 -6.02 9.78
N LEU A 266 -1.64 -5.38 10.44
CA LEU A 266 -2.09 -4.02 10.12
C LEU A 266 -1.02 -2.97 10.47
N GLU A 267 -0.34 -3.14 11.59
CA GLU A 267 0.76 -2.27 12.00
C GLU A 267 1.94 -2.39 11.05
N VAL A 268 2.27 -3.59 10.57
CA VAL A 268 3.28 -3.82 9.54
C VAL A 268 2.89 -3.07 8.25
N LYS A 269 1.63 -3.16 7.80
CA LYS A 269 1.12 -2.41 6.64
C LYS A 269 1.21 -0.90 6.85
N LEU A 270 0.90 -0.40 8.05
CA LEU A 270 1.02 1.03 8.36
C LEU A 270 2.47 1.50 8.28
N GLN A 271 3.39 0.77 8.92
CA GLN A 271 4.81 1.10 8.91
C GLN A 271 5.42 1.00 7.51
N SER A 272 4.96 0.04 6.69
CA SER A 272 5.43 -0.10 5.31
C SER A 272 5.10 1.11 4.44
N ARG A 273 3.96 1.78 4.63
CA ARG A 273 3.62 3.01 3.89
C ARG A 273 4.65 4.12 4.12
N PHE A 274 5.13 4.26 5.36
CA PHE A 274 6.18 5.23 5.67
C PHE A 274 7.53 4.77 5.10
N SER A 275 7.95 3.54 5.39
CA SER A 275 9.26 3.06 4.95
C SER A 275 9.40 3.10 3.42
N LEU A 276 8.38 2.65 2.67
CA LEU A 276 8.37 2.71 1.20
C LEU A 276 8.53 4.14 0.65
N SER A 277 7.97 5.14 1.35
CA SER A 277 8.11 6.54 0.94
C SER A 277 9.53 7.07 1.15
N PHE A 278 10.31 6.54 2.09
CA PHE A 278 11.68 6.96 2.36
C PHE A 278 12.73 6.22 1.51
N ILE A 279 12.39 5.08 0.93
CA ILE A 279 13.32 4.28 0.13
C ILE A 279 13.95 5.05 -1.04
N PRO A 280 13.25 5.91 -1.80
CA PRO A 280 13.87 6.69 -2.86
C PRO A 280 15.09 7.49 -2.40
N ILE A 281 15.08 8.03 -1.16
CA ILE A 281 16.21 8.74 -0.58
C ILE A 281 17.40 7.80 -0.36
N ILE A 282 17.15 6.60 0.15
CA ILE A 282 18.19 5.59 0.39
C ILE A 282 18.81 5.14 -0.95
N MET A 283 17.96 4.90 -1.95
CA MET A 283 18.39 4.51 -3.29
C MET A 283 19.20 5.61 -3.98
N PHE A 284 18.84 6.88 -3.78
CA PHE A 284 19.63 8.01 -4.24
C PHE A 284 21.03 7.99 -3.62
N LEU A 285 21.14 7.87 -2.31
CA LEU A 285 22.42 7.83 -1.61
C LEU A 285 23.27 6.64 -2.04
N LEU A 286 22.65 5.48 -2.22
CA LEU A 286 23.31 4.26 -2.64
C LEU A 286 23.82 4.33 -4.09
N ALA A 287 23.10 5.02 -4.97
CA ALA A 287 23.47 5.17 -6.38
C ALA A 287 24.79 5.93 -6.59
N ILE A 288 25.10 6.91 -5.74
CA ILE A 288 26.22 7.83 -5.91
C ILE A 288 27.59 7.14 -5.97
N PRO A 289 27.97 6.26 -5.01
CA PRO A 289 29.23 5.56 -5.06
C PRO A 289 29.43 4.75 -6.34
N PHE A 290 28.37 4.11 -6.82
CA PHE A 290 28.43 3.30 -8.04
C PHE A 290 28.56 4.13 -9.31
N ALA A 291 27.96 5.32 -9.34
CA ALA A 291 28.02 6.21 -10.49
C ALA A 291 29.36 6.94 -10.61
N VAL A 292 30.00 7.32 -9.49
CA VAL A 292 31.22 8.14 -9.46
C VAL A 292 32.49 7.29 -9.49
N SER A 293 32.52 6.12 -8.82
CA SER A 293 33.73 5.29 -8.68
C SER A 293 34.25 4.68 -9.99
N ARG A 294 33.45 4.72 -11.05
CA ARG A 294 33.71 4.04 -12.33
C ARG A 294 34.04 4.98 -13.50
N GLY A 295 34.62 6.13 -13.23
CA GLY A 295 35.03 7.10 -14.24
C GLY A 295 35.72 6.49 -15.48
N ARG A 296 35.50 7.11 -16.66
CA ARG A 296 36.14 6.91 -17.97
C ARG A 296 35.75 5.69 -18.81
N GLU A 297 35.44 4.53 -18.28
CA GLU A 297 35.06 3.40 -19.14
C GLU A 297 33.56 3.38 -19.36
N GLY A 298 33.09 4.06 -20.39
CA GLY A 298 31.68 4.24 -20.76
C GLY A 298 30.82 2.98 -20.92
N ARG A 299 30.56 2.29 -19.84
CA ARG A 299 29.74 1.05 -19.78
C ARG A 299 28.38 1.27 -19.12
N THR A 300 27.55 2.12 -19.73
CA THR A 300 26.16 2.37 -19.29
C THR A 300 25.38 1.07 -19.03
N GLY A 301 25.67 0.00 -19.78
CA GLY A 301 25.03 -1.30 -19.57
C GLY A 301 25.38 -1.95 -18.24
N LYS A 302 26.65 -1.86 -17.79
CA LYS A 302 27.04 -2.39 -16.46
C LYS A 302 26.41 -1.61 -15.31
N ASP A 303 26.27 -0.30 -15.47
CA ASP A 303 25.64 0.57 -14.46
C ASP A 303 24.18 0.21 -14.26
N LEU A 304 23.47 -0.10 -15.34
CA LEU A 304 22.08 -0.59 -15.28
C LEU A 304 21.99 -1.96 -14.62
N VAL A 305 22.88 -2.90 -14.94
CA VAL A 305 22.91 -4.23 -14.30
C VAL A 305 23.08 -4.10 -12.79
N ILE A 306 23.94 -3.19 -12.32
CA ILE A 306 24.11 -2.94 -10.88
C ILE A 306 22.86 -2.33 -10.26
N ALA A 307 22.24 -1.36 -10.94
CA ALA A 307 20.98 -0.79 -10.47
C ALA A 307 19.90 -1.88 -10.30
N PHE A 308 19.79 -2.80 -11.27
CA PHE A 308 18.87 -3.93 -11.17
C PHE A 308 19.25 -4.88 -10.04
N ALA A 309 20.52 -5.22 -9.85
CA ALA A 309 20.98 -6.10 -8.79
C ALA A 309 20.69 -5.49 -7.40
N ILE A 310 21.01 -4.21 -7.18
CA ILE A 310 20.71 -3.51 -5.93
C ILE A 310 19.20 -3.52 -5.65
N THR A 311 18.40 -3.21 -6.67
CA THR A 311 16.96 -3.20 -6.58
C THR A 311 16.40 -4.58 -6.23
N PHE A 312 16.91 -5.62 -6.90
CA PHE A 312 16.51 -7.01 -6.65
C PHE A 312 16.78 -7.43 -5.21
N PHE A 313 18.00 -7.24 -4.72
CA PHE A 313 18.37 -7.60 -3.34
C PHE A 313 17.61 -6.78 -2.31
N TYR A 314 17.33 -5.50 -2.61
CA TYR A 314 16.48 -4.69 -1.75
C TYR A 314 15.06 -5.27 -1.64
N TRP A 315 14.40 -5.55 -2.79
CA TRP A 315 13.04 -6.08 -2.79
C TRP A 315 12.96 -7.48 -2.19
N LEU A 316 13.98 -8.31 -2.40
CA LEU A 316 14.07 -9.63 -1.76
C LEU A 316 14.12 -9.49 -0.24
N SER A 317 15.02 -8.64 0.27
CA SER A 317 15.15 -8.36 1.72
C SER A 317 13.87 -7.79 2.30
N TYR A 318 13.23 -6.85 1.57
CA TYR A 318 11.98 -6.23 1.95
C TYR A 318 10.84 -7.25 2.04
N SER A 319 10.70 -8.11 1.04
CA SER A 319 9.66 -9.15 1.00
C SER A 319 9.81 -10.15 2.14
N ILE A 320 11.04 -10.62 2.41
CA ILE A 320 11.32 -11.51 3.55
C ILE A 320 10.97 -10.84 4.88
N SER A 321 11.44 -9.60 5.08
CA SER A 321 11.21 -8.85 6.32
C SER A 321 9.71 -8.60 6.57
N MET A 322 8.97 -8.20 5.51
CA MET A 322 7.52 -8.00 5.58
C MET A 322 6.76 -9.29 5.88
N SER A 323 7.15 -10.41 5.27
CA SER A 323 6.56 -11.73 5.55
C SER A 323 6.76 -12.14 7.02
N LEU A 324 7.97 -11.98 7.54
CA LEU A 324 8.27 -12.26 8.96
C LEU A 324 7.46 -11.36 9.91
N GLY A 325 7.27 -10.09 9.55
CA GLY A 325 6.45 -9.17 10.34
C GLY A 325 4.96 -9.53 10.33
N GLN A 326 4.41 -9.87 9.16
CA GLN A 326 3.01 -10.29 9.04
C GLN A 326 2.70 -11.57 9.80
N ASN A 327 3.66 -12.50 9.86
CA ASN A 327 3.56 -13.74 10.64
C ASN A 327 3.91 -13.54 12.15
N GLY A 328 4.13 -12.30 12.59
CA GLY A 328 4.40 -11.98 13.99
C GLY A 328 5.80 -12.34 14.51
N ALA A 329 6.70 -12.84 13.63
CA ALA A 329 8.07 -13.19 14.00
C ALA A 329 8.97 -11.97 14.24
N LEU A 330 8.64 -10.82 13.63
CA LEU A 330 9.32 -9.54 13.82
C LEU A 330 8.35 -8.48 14.34
N PRO A 331 8.80 -7.55 15.19
CA PRO A 331 8.02 -6.36 15.55
C PRO A 331 7.67 -5.55 14.28
N PRO A 332 6.46 -4.95 14.18
CA PRO A 332 5.99 -4.25 12.99
C PRO A 332 6.95 -3.17 12.46
N VAL A 333 7.55 -2.39 13.37
CA VAL A 333 8.53 -1.37 13.01
C VAL A 333 9.79 -2.01 12.43
N ALA A 334 10.32 -3.04 13.07
CA ALA A 334 11.51 -3.75 12.59
C ALA A 334 11.25 -4.36 11.21
N ALA A 335 10.11 -5.02 11.02
CA ALA A 335 9.74 -5.63 9.74
C ALA A 335 9.74 -4.63 8.57
N ALA A 336 9.22 -3.43 8.78
CA ALA A 336 9.12 -2.42 7.73
C ALA A 336 10.42 -1.64 7.49
N TRP A 337 11.26 -1.44 8.53
CA TRP A 337 12.41 -0.53 8.45
C TRP A 337 13.76 -1.23 8.33
N THR A 338 13.90 -2.52 8.73
CA THR A 338 15.18 -3.25 8.69
C THR A 338 15.85 -3.25 7.32
N PRO A 339 15.17 -3.55 6.19
CA PRO A 339 15.79 -3.49 4.87
C PRO A 339 16.31 -2.08 4.54
N SER A 340 15.50 -1.07 4.84
CA SER A 340 15.85 0.34 4.61
C SER A 340 17.07 0.76 5.42
N LEU A 341 17.17 0.32 6.68
CA LEU A 341 18.31 0.59 7.55
C LEU A 341 19.59 -0.10 7.05
N ILE A 342 19.50 -1.37 6.66
CA ILE A 342 20.66 -2.13 6.12
C ILE A 342 21.23 -1.42 4.89
N PHE A 343 20.36 -1.12 3.91
CA PHE A 343 20.80 -0.44 2.68
C PHE A 343 21.21 1.02 2.92
N GLY A 344 20.60 1.70 3.89
CA GLY A 344 21.00 3.04 4.33
C GLY A 344 22.40 3.06 4.95
N ILE A 345 22.69 2.13 5.84
CA ILE A 345 24.02 1.97 6.45
C ILE A 345 25.06 1.64 5.38
N LEU A 346 24.73 0.72 4.46
CA LEU A 346 25.59 0.37 3.33
C LEU A 346 25.89 1.62 2.45
N ALA A 347 24.85 2.42 2.16
CA ALA A 347 25.03 3.65 1.38
C ALA A 347 25.98 4.63 2.08
N LEU A 348 25.78 4.84 3.38
CA LEU A 348 26.64 5.74 4.19
C LEU A 348 28.09 5.21 4.28
N TYR A 349 28.27 3.91 4.45
CA TYR A 349 29.60 3.29 4.45
C TYR A 349 30.33 3.49 3.14
N LEU A 350 29.65 3.24 2.00
CA LEU A 350 30.22 3.42 0.68
C LEU A 350 30.53 4.90 0.39
N LEU A 351 29.65 5.82 0.80
CA LEU A 351 29.88 7.27 0.64
C LEU A 351 31.08 7.76 1.45
N ARG A 352 31.32 7.24 2.67
CA ARG A 352 32.51 7.57 3.49
C ARG A 352 33.81 7.07 2.87
N GLY A 353 33.75 5.93 2.18
CA GLY A 353 34.91 5.35 1.48
C GLY A 353 35.32 6.10 0.20
N MET A 354 34.45 7.01 -0.29
CA MET A 354 34.79 7.82 -1.46
C MET A 354 35.82 8.89 -1.06
N LYS A 355 37.04 8.71 -1.54
CA LYS A 355 38.04 9.78 -1.49
C LYS A 355 37.66 10.83 -2.55
N VAL A 356 37.12 11.95 -2.10
CA VAL A 356 36.81 13.14 -2.93
C VAL A 356 37.94 14.12 -2.81
#